data_eb79a8cf59389f7580777e04d0b46121
#
_entry.id   eb79a8cf59389f7580777e04d0b46121
#
_cell.length_a   1.000
_cell.length_b   1.000
_cell.length_c   1.000
_cell.angle_alpha   90.00
_cell.angle_beta   90.00
_cell.angle_gamma   90.00
#
_symmetry.space_group_name_H-M   'P 1'
#
loop_
_entity.id
_entity.type
_entity.pdbx_description
1 polymer ?
#
loop_
_entity_poly.entity_id
_entity_poly.type
_entity_poly.pdbx_seq_one_letter_code
_entity_poly.pdbx_strand_id
1 'polypeptide(L)'
;AVGHRVVQGGSLYRESVLIDDDVIKGIESLIPLAPLHNKAHVEGIVACRNVFGKDLPEVAVFDTAFHSTMPPKAYMYPVPYEYYEKYGIRRYGFHGTSHRYVSGKCAELLGKDIKDTKIISCHLGNGSSITAIDGGKVVDTSMGLTPLDGFMMGTRTGTLDPSVVT
;
A
#
# COMPACT_ATOMS: atom_id res chain seq x y z
N ALA A 1 22.11 2.11 7.02
CA ALA A 1 20.65 2.36 7.02
C ALA A 1 19.90 1.05 6.83
N VAL A 2 18.69 0.97 7.37
CA VAL A 2 17.78 -0.17 7.18
C VAL A 2 16.50 0.33 6.50
N GLY A 3 16.05 -0.36 5.45
CA GLY A 3 14.76 -0.11 4.81
C GLY A 3 13.74 -1.16 5.28
N HIS A 4 12.63 -0.71 5.85
CA HIS A 4 11.54 -1.56 6.29
C HIS A 4 10.35 -1.43 5.35
N ARG A 5 9.90 -2.53 4.76
CA ARG A 5 8.62 -2.59 4.10
C ARG A 5 7.52 -2.64 5.15
N VAL A 6 6.53 -1.74 5.03
CA VAL A 6 5.33 -1.71 5.86
C VAL A 6 4.11 -1.81 4.94
N VAL A 7 3.22 -2.78 5.18
CA VAL A 7 2.08 -3.01 4.28
C VAL A 7 1.08 -1.87 4.35
N GLN A 8 0.68 -1.42 5.53
CA GLN A 8 -0.40 -0.44 5.68
C GLN A 8 0.11 0.86 6.29
N GLY A 9 0.02 1.95 5.51
CA GLY A 9 0.34 3.31 5.92
C GLY A 9 -0.88 4.17 6.27
N GLY A 10 -2.09 3.67 6.01
CA GLY A 10 -3.35 4.36 6.27
C GLY A 10 -3.43 5.69 5.53
N SER A 11 -4.05 6.66 6.16
CA SER A 11 -4.05 8.07 5.75
C SER A 11 -2.85 8.85 6.32
N LEU A 12 -2.08 8.24 7.25
CA LEU A 12 -0.98 8.88 7.95
C LEU A 12 0.26 9.01 7.07
N TYR A 13 0.59 7.95 6.31
CA TYR A 13 1.83 7.88 5.56
C TYR A 13 1.57 7.81 4.05
N ARG A 14 1.90 8.90 3.36
CA ARG A 14 1.75 9.03 1.89
C ARG A 14 3.08 8.94 1.13
N GLU A 15 4.18 8.79 1.87
CA GLU A 15 5.54 8.66 1.37
C GLU A 15 6.40 7.87 2.36
N SER A 16 7.63 7.57 1.98
CA SER A 16 8.60 6.95 2.89
C SER A 16 9.03 7.94 3.96
N VAL A 17 9.19 7.47 5.19
CA VAL A 17 9.58 8.31 6.33
C VAL A 17 10.76 7.71 7.10
N LEU A 18 11.59 8.58 7.71
CA LEU A 18 12.55 8.15 8.72
C LEU A 18 11.78 7.69 9.96
N ILE A 19 12.22 6.56 10.51
CA ILE A 19 11.55 5.95 11.67
C ILE A 19 12.08 6.58 12.95
N ASP A 20 11.18 7.16 13.71
CA ASP A 20 11.35 7.55 15.11
C ASP A 20 10.30 6.83 15.99
N ASP A 21 10.23 7.19 17.27
CA ASP A 21 9.30 6.56 18.19
C ASP A 21 7.83 6.92 17.88
N ASP A 22 7.58 8.07 17.26
CA ASP A 22 6.20 8.47 16.88
C ASP A 22 5.77 7.77 15.59
N VAL A 23 6.67 7.53 14.65
CA VAL A 23 6.40 6.70 13.48
C VAL A 23 6.06 5.26 13.87
N ILE A 24 6.77 4.68 14.85
CA ILE A 24 6.44 3.34 15.37
C ILE A 24 5.01 3.33 15.94
N LYS A 25 4.66 4.27 16.81
CA LYS A 25 3.30 4.40 17.37
C LYS A 25 2.24 4.59 16.27
N GLY A 26 2.57 5.39 15.25
CA GLY A 26 1.72 5.58 14.08
C GLY A 26 1.45 4.27 13.34
N ILE A 27 2.48 3.46 13.09
CA ILE A 27 2.34 2.14 12.46
C ILE A 27 1.55 1.18 13.36
N GLU A 28 1.77 1.21 14.68
CA GLU A 28 1.00 0.43 15.65
C GLU A 28 -0.48 0.77 15.62
N SER A 29 -0.84 2.06 15.52
CA SER A 29 -2.24 2.52 15.43
C SER A 29 -2.96 2.00 14.20
N LEU A 30 -2.22 1.59 13.15
CA LEU A 30 -2.75 1.03 11.90
C LEU A 30 -2.85 -0.51 11.92
N ILE A 31 -2.47 -1.18 13.01
CA ILE A 31 -2.61 -2.63 13.15
C ILE A 31 -4.06 -3.11 12.87
N PRO A 32 -5.13 -2.43 13.32
CA PRO A 32 -6.49 -2.84 13.00
C PRO A 32 -6.80 -2.93 11.49
N LEU A 33 -6.12 -2.13 10.65
CA LEU A 33 -6.28 -2.18 9.18
C LEU A 33 -5.47 -3.31 8.53
N ALA A 34 -4.41 -3.79 9.17
CA ALA A 34 -3.55 -4.87 8.66
C ALA A 34 -3.00 -5.72 9.81
N PRO A 35 -3.85 -6.45 10.56
CA PRO A 35 -3.45 -7.14 11.79
C PRO A 35 -2.39 -8.23 11.56
N LEU A 36 -2.43 -8.90 10.40
CA LEU A 36 -1.49 -9.97 10.06
C LEU A 36 -0.11 -9.46 9.61
N HIS A 37 0.01 -8.17 9.25
CA HIS A 37 1.23 -7.61 8.67
C HIS A 37 1.86 -6.55 9.57
N ASN A 38 1.13 -5.48 9.92
CA ASN A 38 1.72 -4.33 10.60
C ASN A 38 2.32 -4.68 11.96
N LYS A 39 1.72 -5.62 12.70
CA LYS A 39 2.28 -6.10 13.97
C LYS A 39 3.69 -6.68 13.77
N ALA A 40 3.84 -7.61 12.82
CA ALA A 40 5.14 -8.21 12.51
C ALA A 40 6.15 -7.17 12.00
N HIS A 41 5.70 -6.15 11.26
CA HIS A 41 6.58 -5.08 10.80
C HIS A 41 7.09 -4.22 11.96
N VAL A 42 6.26 -3.87 12.93
CA VAL A 42 6.69 -3.17 14.16
C VAL A 42 7.69 -4.02 14.93
N GLU A 43 7.43 -5.31 15.12
CA GLU A 43 8.36 -6.23 15.78
C GLU A 43 9.72 -6.28 15.06
N GLY A 44 9.72 -6.29 13.73
CA GLY A 44 10.94 -6.23 12.92
C GLY A 44 11.72 -4.92 13.09
N ILE A 45 11.04 -3.77 13.11
CA ILE A 45 11.65 -2.47 13.37
C ILE A 45 12.28 -2.43 14.76
N VAL A 46 11.53 -2.85 15.78
CA VAL A 46 12.03 -2.88 17.17
C VAL A 46 13.21 -3.82 17.32
N ALA A 47 13.18 -4.98 16.67
CA ALA A 47 14.30 -5.92 16.66
C ALA A 47 15.56 -5.31 16.03
N CYS A 48 15.45 -4.62 14.90
CA CYS A 48 16.57 -3.91 14.27
C CYS A 48 17.15 -2.84 15.21
N ARG A 49 16.30 -2.03 15.85
CA ARG A 49 16.75 -1.01 16.82
C ARG A 49 17.47 -1.60 18.02
N ASN A 50 17.02 -2.75 18.50
CA ASN A 50 17.65 -3.44 19.63
C ASN A 50 19.04 -3.99 19.27
N VAL A 51 19.23 -4.44 18.03
CA VAL A 51 20.49 -5.03 17.57
C VAL A 51 21.49 -3.97 17.11
N PHE A 52 21.03 -2.98 16.34
CA PHE A 52 21.90 -2.01 15.68
C PHE A 52 21.97 -0.63 16.37
N GLY A 53 21.13 -0.42 17.38
CA GLY A 53 21.02 0.86 18.07
C GLY A 53 20.13 1.89 17.32
N LYS A 54 19.73 2.93 18.03
CA LYS A 54 18.83 3.97 17.49
C LYS A 54 19.54 4.96 16.54
N ASP A 55 20.87 4.96 16.52
CA ASP A 55 21.66 5.88 15.69
C ASP A 55 21.76 5.43 14.22
N LEU A 56 21.44 4.14 13.94
CA LEU A 56 21.38 3.65 12.58
C LEU A 56 20.09 4.16 11.92
N PRO A 57 20.16 4.95 10.83
CA PRO A 57 18.95 5.42 10.16
C PRO A 57 18.10 4.27 9.63
N GLU A 58 16.82 4.28 9.98
CA GLU A 58 15.80 3.34 9.52
C GLU A 58 14.70 4.08 8.75
N VAL A 59 14.23 3.50 7.65
CA VAL A 59 13.22 4.09 6.76
C VAL A 59 12.05 3.14 6.61
N ALA A 60 10.84 3.61 6.89
CA ALA A 60 9.62 2.89 6.56
C ALA A 60 9.17 3.23 5.13
N VAL A 61 8.89 2.18 4.34
CA VAL A 61 8.37 2.28 2.96
C VAL A 61 7.02 1.56 2.93
N PHE A 62 5.96 2.30 2.63
CA PHE A 62 4.59 1.80 2.73
C PHE A 62 4.06 1.33 1.38
N ASP A 63 3.47 0.12 1.35
CA ASP A 63 2.82 -0.43 0.15
C ASP A 63 1.68 0.45 -0.34
N THR A 64 0.99 1.14 0.56
CA THR A 64 -0.16 2.00 0.26
C THR A 64 0.22 3.40 -0.20
N ALA A 65 1.46 3.85 0.04
CA ALA A 65 1.85 5.24 -0.18
C ALA A 65 1.72 5.70 -1.64
N PHE A 66 2.12 4.87 -2.60
CA PHE A 66 2.02 5.21 -4.03
C PHE A 66 0.57 5.39 -4.50
N HIS A 67 -0.37 4.69 -3.86
CA HIS A 67 -1.81 4.76 -4.15
C HIS A 67 -2.54 5.94 -3.48
N SER A 68 -1.83 6.75 -2.69
CA SER A 68 -2.42 7.89 -1.96
C SER A 68 -3.01 8.98 -2.87
N THR A 69 -2.66 8.97 -4.16
CA THR A 69 -3.15 9.91 -5.18
C THR A 69 -4.51 9.52 -5.77
N MET A 70 -5.05 8.34 -5.46
CA MET A 70 -6.37 7.92 -5.97
C MET A 70 -7.46 8.95 -5.63
N PRO A 71 -8.33 9.28 -6.59
CA PRO A 71 -9.47 10.18 -6.35
C PRO A 71 -10.56 9.48 -5.53
N PRO A 72 -11.44 10.23 -4.82
CA PRO A 72 -12.52 9.68 -3.99
C PRO A 72 -13.38 8.62 -4.70
N LYS A 73 -13.73 8.86 -5.96
CA LYS A 73 -14.52 7.92 -6.78
C LYS A 73 -13.88 6.53 -6.96
N ALA A 74 -12.55 6.43 -6.79
CA ALA A 74 -11.81 5.17 -6.92
C ALA A 74 -11.59 4.48 -5.57
N TYR A 75 -11.51 5.23 -4.46
CA TYR A 75 -11.23 4.63 -3.16
C TYR A 75 -12.44 4.46 -2.25
N MET A 76 -13.57 5.15 -2.50
CA MET A 76 -14.75 5.05 -1.65
C MET A 76 -15.53 3.76 -1.93
N TYR A 77 -15.92 3.06 -0.86
CA TYR A 77 -16.86 1.95 -0.95
C TYR A 77 -18.32 2.42 -0.85
N PRO A 78 -19.27 1.73 -1.47
CA PRO A 78 -20.70 2.04 -1.39
C PRO A 78 -21.29 1.55 -0.05
N VAL A 79 -20.76 2.06 1.06
CA VAL A 79 -21.20 1.79 2.44
C VAL A 79 -21.45 3.13 3.14
N PRO A 80 -22.13 3.18 4.31
CA PRO A 80 -22.33 4.43 5.03
C PRO A 80 -21.02 5.21 5.19
N TYR A 81 -21.07 6.52 4.85
CA TYR A 81 -19.89 7.38 4.79
C TYR A 81 -19.15 7.47 6.13
N GLU A 82 -19.90 7.31 7.24
CA GLU A 82 -19.33 7.28 8.59
C GLU A 82 -18.27 6.19 8.80
N TYR A 83 -18.31 5.10 8.05
CA TYR A 83 -17.30 4.05 8.13
C TYR A 83 -15.96 4.50 7.56
N TYR A 84 -15.99 5.32 6.52
CA TYR A 84 -14.79 5.98 6.03
C TYR A 84 -14.25 6.98 7.06
N GLU A 85 -15.11 7.84 7.61
CA GLU A 85 -14.68 8.89 8.54
C GLU A 85 -14.15 8.34 9.86
N LYS A 86 -14.85 7.36 10.45
CA LYS A 86 -14.52 6.84 11.79
C LYS A 86 -13.45 5.75 11.76
N TYR A 87 -13.46 4.91 10.73
CA TYR A 87 -12.65 3.68 10.71
C TYR A 87 -11.66 3.63 9.55
N GLY A 88 -11.64 4.62 8.68
CA GLY A 88 -10.77 4.64 7.49
C GLY A 88 -11.10 3.52 6.49
N ILE A 89 -12.37 3.07 6.43
CA ILE A 89 -12.79 2.01 5.51
C ILE A 89 -12.87 2.59 4.10
N ARG A 90 -11.83 2.27 3.32
CA ARG A 90 -11.66 2.68 1.92
C ARG A 90 -10.72 1.71 1.21
N ARG A 91 -10.67 1.80 -0.12
CA ARG A 91 -9.61 1.17 -0.91
C ARG A 91 -8.29 1.89 -0.65
N TYR A 92 -7.23 1.16 -0.27
CA TYR A 92 -5.86 1.67 -0.11
C TYR A 92 -4.97 1.28 -1.27
N GLY A 93 -5.09 0.05 -1.76
CA GLY A 93 -4.16 -0.54 -2.73
C GLY A 93 -2.83 -0.94 -2.10
N PHE A 94 -2.13 -1.86 -2.73
CA PHE A 94 -0.89 -2.45 -2.20
C PHE A 94 0.11 -2.69 -3.32
N HIS A 95 1.31 -3.19 -3.00
CA HIS A 95 2.44 -3.34 -3.92
C HIS A 95 2.91 -1.98 -4.50
N GLY A 96 2.66 -0.88 -3.80
CA GLY A 96 2.93 0.47 -4.31
C GLY A 96 4.38 0.70 -4.71
N THR A 97 5.34 0.15 -3.97
CA THR A 97 6.77 0.21 -4.31
C THR A 97 7.05 -0.45 -5.65
N SER A 98 6.46 -1.62 -5.91
CA SER A 98 6.58 -2.32 -7.18
C SER A 98 5.96 -1.53 -8.33
N HIS A 99 4.73 -1.06 -8.18
CA HIS A 99 4.04 -0.30 -9.22
C HIS A 99 4.76 1.01 -9.55
N ARG A 100 5.27 1.72 -8.53
CA ARG A 100 6.08 2.92 -8.71
C ARG A 100 7.36 2.64 -9.50
N TYR A 101 8.09 1.59 -9.12
CA TYR A 101 9.34 1.22 -9.78
C TYR A 101 9.12 0.81 -11.24
N VAL A 102 8.18 -0.11 -11.47
CA VAL A 102 7.90 -0.64 -12.81
C VAL A 102 7.39 0.45 -13.75
N SER A 103 6.48 1.32 -13.29
CA SER A 103 5.98 2.41 -14.12
C SER A 103 7.05 3.44 -14.46
N GLY A 104 7.93 3.77 -13.50
CA GLY A 104 9.08 4.64 -13.76
C GLY A 104 10.04 4.04 -14.79
N LYS A 105 10.35 2.74 -14.65
CA LYS A 105 11.20 2.04 -15.62
C LYS A 105 10.54 1.92 -17.01
N CYS A 106 9.24 1.75 -17.07
CA CYS A 106 8.50 1.76 -18.32
C CYS A 106 8.63 3.11 -19.05
N ALA A 107 8.43 4.22 -18.34
CA ALA A 107 8.58 5.56 -18.91
C ALA A 107 10.01 5.81 -19.40
N GLU A 108 11.02 5.43 -18.59
CA GLU A 108 12.44 5.52 -18.96
C GLU A 108 12.75 4.75 -20.27
N LEU A 109 12.30 3.50 -20.37
CA LEU A 109 12.52 2.66 -21.57
C LEU A 109 11.79 3.21 -22.82
N LEU A 110 10.65 3.88 -22.63
CA LEU A 110 9.92 4.55 -23.70
C LEU A 110 10.54 5.90 -24.10
N GLY A 111 11.55 6.38 -23.38
CA GLY A 111 12.14 7.70 -23.58
C GLY A 111 11.18 8.86 -23.31
N LYS A 112 10.22 8.68 -22.40
CA LYS A 112 9.18 9.66 -22.06
C LYS A 112 9.29 10.14 -20.62
N ASP A 113 8.88 11.40 -20.35
CA ASP A 113 8.61 11.83 -18.98
C ASP A 113 7.41 11.02 -18.45
N ILE A 114 7.50 10.54 -17.21
CA ILE A 114 6.40 9.80 -16.56
C ILE A 114 5.09 10.59 -16.57
N LYS A 115 5.17 11.93 -16.55
CA LYS A 115 4.03 12.85 -16.59
C LYS A 115 3.22 12.75 -17.89
N ASP A 116 3.87 12.31 -18.99
CA ASP A 116 3.27 12.20 -20.32
C ASP A 116 2.83 10.77 -20.64
N THR A 117 2.75 9.90 -19.62
CA THR A 117 2.42 8.49 -19.80
C THR A 117 1.11 8.11 -19.13
N LYS A 118 0.43 7.12 -19.73
CA LYS A 118 -0.67 6.37 -19.13
C LYS A 118 -0.26 4.91 -19.09
N ILE A 119 -0.14 4.34 -17.91
CA ILE A 119 0.45 3.01 -17.72
C ILE A 119 -0.51 2.15 -16.90
N ILE A 120 -0.73 0.92 -17.36
CA ILE A 120 -1.31 -0.16 -16.56
C ILE A 120 -0.14 -1.00 -16.08
N SER A 121 0.08 -0.99 -14.77
CA SER A 121 1.15 -1.78 -14.13
C SER A 121 0.56 -3.04 -13.51
N CYS A 122 1.13 -4.20 -13.84
CA CYS A 122 0.73 -5.50 -13.34
C CYS A 122 1.83 -6.05 -12.44
N HIS A 123 1.52 -6.23 -11.16
CA HIS A 123 2.33 -6.98 -10.21
C HIS A 123 1.73 -8.38 -10.08
N LEU A 124 2.38 -9.39 -10.67
CA LEU A 124 1.86 -10.75 -10.78
C LEU A 124 2.78 -11.71 -10.00
N GLY A 125 2.46 -11.91 -8.74
CA GLY A 125 3.11 -12.87 -7.83
C GLY A 125 2.08 -13.76 -7.17
N ASN A 126 2.41 -14.37 -6.03
CA ASN A 126 1.45 -15.08 -5.19
C ASN A 126 0.33 -14.13 -4.68
N GLY A 127 0.71 -12.90 -4.25
CA GLY A 127 -0.18 -11.76 -4.21
C GLY A 127 -0.10 -11.00 -5.54
N SER A 128 -1.23 -10.57 -6.09
CA SER A 128 -1.26 -9.92 -7.41
C SER A 128 -2.15 -8.69 -7.39
N SER A 129 -1.74 -7.64 -8.11
CA SER A 129 -2.54 -6.43 -8.30
C SER A 129 -2.27 -5.77 -9.64
N ILE A 130 -3.25 -5.04 -10.13
CA ILE A 130 -3.17 -4.20 -11.32
C ILE A 130 -3.48 -2.78 -10.91
N THR A 131 -2.67 -1.84 -11.37
CA THR A 131 -2.79 -0.42 -11.00
C THR A 131 -2.77 0.45 -12.27
N ALA A 132 -3.74 1.34 -12.36
CA ALA A 132 -3.83 2.35 -13.41
C ALA A 132 -3.11 3.63 -12.97
N ILE A 133 -2.18 4.10 -13.78
CA ILE A 133 -1.30 5.25 -13.51
C ILE A 133 -1.44 6.25 -14.64
N ASP A 134 -1.77 7.48 -14.32
CA ASP A 134 -1.86 8.60 -15.27
C ASP A 134 -0.92 9.72 -14.81
N GLY A 135 0.03 10.09 -15.65
CA GLY A 135 1.01 11.12 -15.33
C GLY A 135 1.82 10.83 -14.06
N GLY A 136 2.15 9.56 -13.80
CA GLY A 136 2.89 9.12 -12.62
C GLY A 136 2.06 9.05 -11.33
N LYS A 137 0.75 9.30 -11.40
CA LYS A 137 -0.19 9.22 -10.27
C LYS A 137 -1.12 8.05 -10.42
N VAL A 138 -1.33 7.30 -9.35
CA VAL A 138 -2.32 6.22 -9.33
C VAL A 138 -3.72 6.82 -9.40
N VAL A 139 -4.53 6.33 -10.34
CA VAL A 139 -5.92 6.73 -10.51
C VAL A 139 -6.91 5.62 -10.12
N ASP A 140 -6.48 4.36 -10.16
CA ASP A 140 -7.24 3.21 -9.69
C ASP A 140 -6.32 2.00 -9.44
N THR A 141 -6.79 1.02 -8.66
CA THR A 141 -6.07 -0.22 -8.40
C THR A 141 -7.03 -1.36 -8.06
N SER A 142 -6.60 -2.59 -8.26
CA SER A 142 -7.44 -3.78 -8.03
C SER A 142 -7.56 -4.19 -6.57
N MET A 143 -6.51 -4.05 -5.74
CA MET A 143 -6.60 -4.37 -4.31
C MET A 143 -7.35 -3.29 -3.54
N GLY A 144 -8.05 -3.68 -2.49
CA GLY A 144 -9.01 -2.84 -1.76
C GLY A 144 -8.53 -2.33 -0.41
N LEU A 145 -9.40 -2.47 0.60
CA LEU A 145 -9.09 -2.22 2.02
C LEU A 145 -7.95 -3.13 2.48
N THR A 146 -7.98 -4.37 2.04
CA THR A 146 -6.95 -5.39 2.31
C THR A 146 -6.37 -5.93 1.00
N PRO A 147 -5.26 -6.68 1.05
CA PRO A 147 -4.68 -7.34 -0.13
C PRO A 147 -5.49 -8.55 -0.64
N LEU A 148 -6.79 -8.64 -0.31
CA LEU A 148 -7.69 -9.73 -0.73
C LEU A 148 -8.48 -9.36 -1.98
N ASP A 149 -8.92 -8.11 -2.09
CA ASP A 149 -9.78 -7.62 -3.17
C ASP A 149 -9.08 -7.64 -4.54
N GLY A 150 -9.85 -7.64 -5.61
CA GLY A 150 -9.35 -7.62 -6.99
C GLY A 150 -9.62 -8.95 -7.72
N PHE A 151 -8.70 -9.37 -8.57
CA PHE A 151 -8.79 -10.62 -9.32
C PHE A 151 -8.21 -11.81 -8.54
N MET A 152 -8.52 -13.03 -8.98
CA MET A 152 -8.01 -14.27 -8.40
C MET A 152 -6.48 -14.29 -8.35
N MET A 153 -5.94 -14.70 -7.20
CA MET A 153 -4.51 -14.81 -6.92
C MET A 153 -4.12 -16.27 -6.57
N GLY A 154 -2.85 -16.52 -6.26
CA GLY A 154 -2.36 -17.86 -5.96
C GLY A 154 -3.09 -18.54 -4.78
N THR A 155 -3.37 -17.79 -3.71
CA THR A 155 -4.02 -18.31 -2.49
C THR A 155 -5.17 -17.45 -1.98
N ARG A 156 -5.64 -16.48 -2.77
CA ARG A 156 -6.71 -15.54 -2.44
C ARG A 156 -7.72 -15.51 -3.58
N THR A 157 -8.99 -15.50 -3.23
CA THR A 157 -10.07 -15.48 -4.23
C THR A 157 -10.12 -14.22 -5.08
N GLY A 158 -9.64 -13.09 -4.56
CA GLY A 158 -9.97 -11.78 -5.09
C GLY A 158 -11.39 -11.38 -4.67
N THR A 159 -12.02 -10.50 -5.44
CA THR A 159 -13.41 -10.08 -5.23
C THR A 159 -14.33 -11.27 -5.41
N LEU A 160 -15.16 -11.55 -4.41
CA LEU A 160 -16.13 -12.62 -4.37
C LEU A 160 -17.49 -12.05 -3.96
N ASP A 161 -18.57 -12.51 -4.61
CA ASP A 161 -19.91 -12.21 -4.15
C ASP A 161 -20.14 -12.88 -2.78
N PRO A 162 -20.49 -12.11 -1.72
CA PRO A 162 -20.68 -12.67 -0.37
C PRO A 162 -21.70 -13.80 -0.29
N SER A 163 -22.68 -13.84 -1.19
CA SER A 163 -23.70 -14.90 -1.24
C SER A 163 -23.14 -16.30 -1.57
N VAL A 164 -21.88 -16.38 -2.01
CA VAL A 164 -21.20 -17.67 -2.27
C VAL A 164 -20.78 -18.37 -0.97
N VAL A 165 -20.65 -17.62 0.13
CA VAL A 165 -20.14 -18.12 1.43
C VAL A 165 -21.18 -18.10 2.55
N THR A 166 -22.42 -17.73 2.25
CA THR A 166 -23.57 -17.71 3.20
C THR A 166 -24.50 -18.89 3.01
#